data_e1523ba8e1c7169c0f95fcbd4b63db10
#
_entry.id   e1523ba8e1c7169c0f95fcbd4b63db10
#
_cell.length_a   1.000
_cell.length_b   1.000
_cell.length_c   1.000
_cell.angle_alpha   90.00
_cell.angle_beta   90.00
_cell.angle_gamma   90.00
#
_symmetry.space_group_name_H-M   'P 1'
#
loop_
_entity.id
_entity.type
_entity.pdbx_description
1 polymer ?
#
loop_
_entity_poly.entity_id
_entity_poly.type
_entity_poly.pdbx_seq_one_letter_code
_entity_poly.pdbx_strand_id
1 'polypeptide(L)'
;VVDSLQPQVQARMVGLLKTLAVQEGYTLTPLPGVRLLRSDRALARTPVLYDPGIVIVCQGVKRGYLGGQVYQYDAQHYLAVSVPVPFTMETEASADAPLLAIYLHLDLQMAADLLIELGEQPGMSEAPAQSMMSSPMQAPMQATVLRLLEALADPLEAAVLGPSLVRELYFRVLTGAQGGAMREALAMRGRFGSIGRVLRTIHAAYDTALDVAQLAAEAGMSAATFHDHFRAMTGTSPMQYVKSTRLHQARLLMLRQGMTAEAASLAVGYASPSQFNREFKRLFALPPAAEVARMRRSFALPPSPADAVYVSSH
;
A
#
# COMPACT_ATOMS: atom_id res chain seq x y z
N VAL A 1 -3.29 28.33 1.28
CA VAL A 1 -2.58 28.39 2.57
C VAL A 1 -2.66 26.99 3.12
N VAL A 2 -1.57 26.23 3.04
CA VAL A 2 -1.44 24.91 3.65
C VAL A 2 -1.42 25.18 5.15
N ASP A 3 -2.48 24.73 5.85
CA ASP A 3 -2.53 24.78 7.31
C ASP A 3 -1.37 23.91 7.82
N SER A 4 -0.33 24.57 8.34
CA SER A 4 0.83 23.88 8.91
C SER A 4 0.35 23.03 10.09
N LEU A 5 0.83 21.79 10.19
CA LEU A 5 0.70 20.93 11.37
C LEU A 5 0.93 21.74 12.63
N GLN A 6 -0.04 21.77 13.53
CA GLN A 6 0.21 22.37 14.83
C GLN A 6 1.29 21.51 15.51
N PRO A 7 2.46 22.08 15.85
CA PRO A 7 3.59 21.29 16.37
C PRO A 7 3.23 20.45 17.60
N GLN A 8 2.27 20.90 18.39
CA GLN A 8 1.77 20.19 19.58
C GLN A 8 0.99 18.92 19.22
N VAL A 9 0.12 18.96 18.19
CA VAL A 9 -0.65 17.80 17.71
C VAL A 9 0.30 16.73 17.17
N GLN A 10 1.27 17.15 16.36
CA GLN A 10 2.26 16.21 15.84
C GLN A 10 3.12 15.59 16.94
N ALA A 11 3.63 16.39 17.88
CA ALA A 11 4.41 15.89 19.01
C ALA A 11 3.61 14.87 19.83
N ARG A 12 2.30 15.08 20.03
CA ARG A 12 1.42 14.15 20.75
C ARG A 12 1.22 12.86 19.96
N MET A 13 0.98 12.93 18.64
CA MET A 13 0.88 11.73 17.77
C MET A 13 2.16 10.90 17.81
N VAL A 14 3.32 11.54 17.72
CA VAL A 14 4.63 10.88 17.83
C VAL A 14 4.81 10.22 19.19
N GLY A 15 4.44 10.89 20.28
CA GLY A 15 4.48 10.34 21.64
C GLY A 15 3.64 9.09 21.81
N LEU A 16 2.39 9.13 21.33
CA LEU A 16 1.47 7.98 21.34
C LEU A 16 2.01 6.82 20.50
N LEU A 17 2.50 7.09 19.29
CA LEU A 17 3.08 6.04 18.43
C LEU A 17 4.30 5.38 19.05
N LYS A 18 5.18 6.14 19.75
CA LYS A 18 6.32 5.56 20.47
C LYS A 18 5.87 4.62 21.59
N THR A 19 4.74 4.90 22.23
CA THR A 19 4.17 4.07 23.30
C THR A 19 3.46 2.83 22.75
N LEU A 20 2.72 2.98 21.63
CA LEU A 20 1.94 1.90 21.02
C LEU A 20 2.80 0.97 20.17
N ALA A 21 3.80 1.50 19.44
CA ALA A 21 4.74 0.76 18.59
C ALA A 21 6.13 0.74 19.25
N VAL A 22 6.26 -0.04 20.33
CA VAL A 22 7.49 -0.10 21.15
C VAL A 22 8.64 -0.74 20.38
N GLN A 23 8.35 -1.78 19.58
CA GLN A 23 9.36 -2.52 18.82
C GLN A 23 9.44 -2.05 17.37
N GLU A 24 10.65 -2.14 16.80
CA GLU A 24 10.83 -1.94 15.37
C GLU A 24 9.99 -2.95 14.60
N GLY A 25 9.26 -2.47 13.59
CA GLY A 25 8.43 -3.26 12.75
C GLY A 25 6.96 -2.89 12.79
N TYR A 26 6.11 -3.86 12.45
CA TYR A 26 4.67 -3.71 12.49
C TYR A 26 4.10 -4.15 13.83
N THR A 27 3.28 -3.29 14.39
CA THR A 27 2.43 -3.59 15.56
C THR A 27 0.99 -3.71 15.06
N LEU A 28 0.36 -4.87 15.33
CA LEU A 28 -1.08 -5.06 15.10
C LEU A 28 -1.86 -4.28 16.14
N THR A 29 -2.99 -3.71 15.71
CA THR A 29 -3.93 -3.05 16.61
C THR A 29 -5.19 -3.91 16.78
N PRO A 30 -6.04 -3.64 17.77
CA PRO A 30 -7.35 -4.27 17.90
C PRO A 30 -8.30 -3.99 16.72
N LEU A 31 -8.02 -2.95 15.92
CA LEU A 31 -8.83 -2.59 14.76
C LEU A 31 -8.39 -3.37 13.53
N PRO A 32 -9.27 -4.15 12.90
CA PRO A 32 -8.98 -4.84 11.64
C PRO A 32 -8.47 -3.85 10.58
N GLY A 33 -7.41 -4.22 9.88
CA GLY A 33 -6.84 -3.39 8.81
C GLY A 33 -6.01 -2.20 9.26
N VAL A 34 -5.92 -1.91 10.57
CA VAL A 34 -5.07 -0.83 11.11
C VAL A 34 -3.80 -1.41 11.71
N ARG A 35 -2.65 -0.93 11.28
CA ARG A 35 -1.34 -1.34 11.77
C ARG A 35 -0.48 -0.12 12.04
N LEU A 36 0.39 -0.22 13.04
CA LEU A 36 1.39 0.78 13.32
C LEU A 36 2.75 0.30 12.79
N LEU A 37 3.55 1.19 12.28
CA LEU A 37 4.89 0.90 11.76
C LEU A 37 5.92 1.77 12.47
N ARG A 38 6.98 1.14 12.96
CA ARG A 38 8.18 1.79 13.44
C ARG A 38 9.40 1.27 12.68
N SER A 39 10.27 2.14 12.23
CA SER A 39 11.58 1.78 11.68
C SER A 39 12.64 2.70 12.27
N ASP A 40 13.61 2.12 12.95
CA ASP A 40 14.70 2.83 13.63
C ASP A 40 15.90 3.06 12.69
N ARG A 41 15.76 2.71 11.40
CA ARG A 41 16.83 2.82 10.41
C ARG A 41 16.31 3.21 9.03
N ALA A 42 17.18 3.86 8.27
CA ALA A 42 16.91 4.18 6.88
C ALA A 42 16.81 2.90 6.03
N LEU A 43 15.93 2.94 5.03
CA LEU A 43 15.84 1.93 4.01
C LEU A 43 16.20 2.53 2.66
N ALA A 44 17.25 2.00 2.04
CA ALA A 44 17.60 2.37 0.67
C ALA A 44 16.51 1.94 -0.31
N ARG A 45 16.50 2.56 -1.49
CA ARG A 45 15.51 2.30 -2.54
C ARG A 45 15.32 0.80 -2.78
N THR A 46 14.13 0.31 -2.45
CA THR A 46 13.79 -1.12 -2.44
C THR A 46 12.49 -1.36 -3.20
N PRO A 47 12.41 -2.37 -4.07
CA PRO A 47 11.17 -2.78 -4.71
C PRO A 47 10.16 -3.31 -3.70
N VAL A 48 8.95 -2.77 -3.76
CA VAL A 48 7.80 -3.15 -2.91
C VAL A 48 6.56 -3.36 -3.76
N LEU A 49 5.61 -4.06 -3.21
CA LEU A 49 4.26 -4.18 -3.74
C LEU A 49 3.30 -3.81 -2.61
N TYR A 50 2.69 -2.63 -2.74
CA TYR A 50 1.74 -2.17 -1.73
C TYR A 50 0.34 -2.68 -2.04
N ASP A 51 -0.33 -3.12 -0.99
CA ASP A 51 -1.78 -3.32 -0.99
C ASP A 51 -2.50 -1.97 -1.05
N PRO A 52 -3.74 -1.94 -1.56
CA PRO A 52 -4.59 -0.76 -1.43
C PRO A 52 -4.72 -0.33 0.02
N GLY A 53 -4.53 0.96 0.26
CA GLY A 53 -4.55 1.47 1.63
C GLY A 53 -4.11 2.92 1.74
N ILE A 54 -4.07 3.40 2.97
CA ILE A 54 -3.64 4.75 3.33
C ILE A 54 -2.45 4.61 4.27
N VAL A 55 -1.36 5.31 3.96
CA VAL A 55 -0.16 5.38 4.80
C VAL A 55 -0.02 6.80 5.33
N ILE A 56 -0.09 6.94 6.65
CA ILE A 56 0.01 8.21 7.37
C ILE A 56 1.32 8.19 8.15
N VAL A 57 2.28 9.00 7.72
CA VAL A 57 3.56 9.14 8.40
C VAL A 57 3.47 10.28 9.41
N CYS A 58 3.73 9.99 10.68
CA CYS A 58 3.75 11.01 11.75
C CYS A 58 5.18 11.50 12.06
N GLN A 59 6.21 10.71 11.76
CA GLN A 59 7.62 11.08 11.90
C GLN A 59 8.46 10.34 10.87
N GLY A 60 9.51 10.97 10.36
CA GLY A 60 10.33 10.45 9.27
C GLY A 60 9.78 10.79 7.90
N VAL A 61 10.42 10.29 6.86
CA VAL A 61 10.03 10.53 5.45
C VAL A 61 10.10 9.23 4.67
N LYS A 62 9.09 9.00 3.84
CA LYS A 62 9.12 7.96 2.81
C LYS A 62 8.95 8.59 1.43
N ARG A 63 9.60 8.01 0.43
CA ARG A 63 9.41 8.37 -0.98
C ARG A 63 9.12 7.12 -1.80
N GLY A 64 8.04 7.16 -2.55
CA GLY A 64 7.66 6.15 -3.54
C GLY A 64 7.98 6.64 -4.95
N TYR A 65 8.45 5.74 -5.81
CA TYR A 65 8.83 6.02 -7.20
C TYR A 65 8.03 5.11 -8.13
N LEU A 66 7.10 5.69 -8.87
CA LEU A 66 6.23 4.97 -9.81
C LEU A 66 6.11 5.74 -11.12
N GLY A 67 6.37 5.10 -12.26
CA GLY A 67 6.17 5.70 -13.59
C GLY A 67 6.94 7.00 -13.83
N GLY A 68 8.11 7.20 -13.19
CA GLY A 68 8.89 8.43 -13.26
C GLY A 68 8.43 9.54 -12.30
N GLN A 69 7.35 9.33 -11.56
CA GLN A 69 6.84 10.24 -10.54
C GLN A 69 7.41 9.88 -9.16
N VAL A 70 7.58 10.90 -8.32
CA VAL A 70 8.00 10.76 -6.92
C VAL A 70 6.82 11.15 -6.02
N TYR A 71 6.46 10.25 -5.13
CA TYR A 71 5.41 10.45 -4.14
C TYR A 71 6.07 10.52 -2.76
N GLN A 72 6.17 11.73 -2.22
CA GLN A 72 6.64 11.92 -0.85
C GLN A 72 5.48 11.82 0.11
N TYR A 73 5.67 11.09 1.19
CA TYR A 73 4.74 11.01 2.31
C TYR A 73 5.51 11.07 3.63
N ASP A 74 5.09 12.02 4.44
CA ASP A 74 5.76 12.49 5.65
C ASP A 74 4.71 13.06 6.62
N ALA A 75 5.14 13.78 7.63
CA ALA A 75 4.22 14.39 8.59
C ALA A 75 3.24 15.41 7.97
N GLN A 76 3.50 15.87 6.75
CA GLN A 76 2.66 16.85 6.03
C GLN A 76 1.85 16.25 4.89
N HIS A 77 2.17 15.01 4.48
CA HIS A 77 1.53 14.33 3.36
C HIS A 77 1.28 12.87 3.68
N TYR A 78 0.07 12.39 3.45
CA TYR A 78 -0.23 10.96 3.47
C TYR A 78 -0.19 10.38 2.06
N LEU A 79 0.05 9.07 1.98
CA LEU A 79 -0.06 8.31 0.73
C LEU A 79 -1.38 7.55 0.70
N ALA A 80 -2.11 7.62 -0.41
CA ALA A 80 -3.24 6.74 -0.69
C ALA A 80 -2.95 5.88 -1.91
N VAL A 81 -3.22 4.59 -1.81
CA VAL A 81 -3.04 3.59 -2.86
C VAL A 81 -4.38 2.93 -3.11
N SER A 82 -4.92 3.06 -4.32
CA SER A 82 -6.27 2.59 -4.67
C SER A 82 -6.30 1.16 -5.24
N VAL A 83 -5.20 0.72 -5.81
CA VAL A 83 -5.01 -0.63 -6.38
C VAL A 83 -3.61 -1.13 -6.06
N PRO A 84 -3.37 -2.46 -6.05
CA PRO A 84 -2.03 -2.98 -5.81
C PRO A 84 -1.06 -2.49 -6.88
N VAL A 85 0.06 -1.90 -6.48
CA VAL A 85 1.07 -1.40 -7.42
C VAL A 85 2.48 -1.80 -6.98
N PRO A 86 3.31 -2.35 -7.90
CA PRO A 86 4.73 -2.52 -7.69
C PRO A 86 5.43 -1.18 -7.96
N PHE A 87 6.22 -0.73 -6.99
CA PHE A 87 7.04 0.48 -7.14
C PHE A 87 8.32 0.33 -6.32
N THR A 88 9.21 1.30 -6.36
CA THR A 88 10.35 1.33 -5.46
C THR A 88 10.12 2.40 -4.39
N MET A 89 10.51 2.10 -3.17
CA MET A 89 10.41 3.06 -2.08
C MET A 89 11.71 3.16 -1.28
N GLU A 90 11.92 4.30 -0.66
CA GLU A 90 12.98 4.53 0.32
C GLU A 90 12.41 5.16 1.58
N THR A 91 13.11 4.99 2.70
CA THR A 91 12.72 5.54 4.00
C THR A 91 13.92 6.28 4.62
N GLU A 92 13.67 7.50 5.08
CA GLU A 92 14.61 8.25 5.92
C GLU A 92 14.19 8.10 7.38
N ALA A 93 15.04 7.47 8.18
CA ALA A 93 14.84 7.26 9.60
C ALA A 93 16.19 7.01 10.29
N SER A 94 16.22 7.19 11.61
CA SER A 94 17.33 6.83 12.46
C SER A 94 16.81 6.37 13.82
N ALA A 95 17.69 5.83 14.67
CA ALA A 95 17.32 5.41 16.03
C ALA A 95 16.82 6.59 16.89
N ASP A 96 17.40 7.77 16.71
CA ASP A 96 16.99 8.98 17.44
C ASP A 96 15.71 9.61 16.87
N ALA A 97 15.49 9.46 15.56
CA ALA A 97 14.31 9.93 14.84
C ALA A 97 13.72 8.80 13.99
N PRO A 98 13.06 7.82 14.62
CA PRO A 98 12.47 6.68 13.89
C PRO A 98 11.36 7.12 12.96
N LEU A 99 11.18 6.36 11.87
CA LEU A 99 9.94 6.44 11.11
C LEU A 99 8.81 5.89 11.97
N LEU A 100 7.76 6.69 12.11
CA LEU A 100 6.52 6.31 12.81
C LEU A 100 5.35 6.55 11.88
N ALA A 101 4.60 5.50 11.58
CA ALA A 101 3.49 5.59 10.64
C ALA A 101 2.31 4.70 11.05
N ILE A 102 1.14 5.03 10.51
CA ILE A 102 -0.07 4.25 10.57
C ILE A 102 -0.35 3.75 9.15
N TYR A 103 -0.66 2.48 9.01
CA TYR A 103 -1.16 1.88 7.80
C TYR A 103 -2.60 1.45 8.00
N LEU A 104 -3.49 1.93 7.11
CA LEU A 104 -4.88 1.50 7.04
C LEU A 104 -5.07 0.73 5.74
N HIS A 105 -5.39 -0.56 5.84
CA HIS A 105 -5.78 -1.35 4.68
C HIS A 105 -7.10 -0.83 4.12
N LEU A 106 -7.24 -0.76 2.80
CA LEU A 106 -8.44 -0.24 2.16
C LEU A 106 -9.59 -1.25 2.28
N ASP A 107 -10.58 -0.93 3.10
CA ASP A 107 -11.84 -1.64 3.16
C ASP A 107 -12.76 -1.16 2.03
N LEU A 108 -12.91 -2.00 1.00
CA LEU A 108 -13.69 -1.67 -0.19
C LEU A 108 -15.19 -1.54 0.12
N GLN A 109 -15.72 -2.27 1.11
CA GLN A 109 -17.12 -2.16 1.51
C GLN A 109 -17.38 -0.80 2.17
N MET A 110 -16.57 -0.44 3.16
CA MET A 110 -16.65 0.86 3.82
C MET A 110 -16.47 2.01 2.82
N ALA A 111 -15.56 1.89 1.88
CA ALA A 111 -15.34 2.88 0.84
C ALA A 111 -16.56 2.99 -0.10
N ALA A 112 -17.17 1.87 -0.50
CA ALA A 112 -18.38 1.85 -1.33
C ALA A 112 -19.57 2.49 -0.62
N ASP A 113 -19.79 2.18 0.66
CA ASP A 113 -20.87 2.77 1.47
C ASP A 113 -20.70 4.30 1.58
N LEU A 114 -19.46 4.77 1.81
CA LEU A 114 -19.17 6.21 1.82
C LEU A 114 -19.41 6.87 0.47
N LEU A 115 -19.03 6.21 -0.65
CA LEU A 115 -19.28 6.74 -1.99
C LEU A 115 -20.78 6.90 -2.27
N ILE A 116 -21.61 5.94 -1.83
CA ILE A 116 -23.07 6.02 -1.96
C ILE A 116 -23.62 7.20 -1.12
N GLU A 117 -23.17 7.35 0.12
CA GLU A 117 -23.61 8.43 1.00
C GLU A 117 -23.15 9.82 0.52
N LEU A 118 -21.95 9.92 -0.03
CA LEU A 118 -21.45 11.16 -0.61
C LEU A 118 -22.25 11.56 -1.84
N GLY A 119 -22.69 10.59 -2.65
CA GLY A 119 -23.44 10.87 -3.88
C GLY A 119 -22.69 11.83 -4.81
N GLU A 120 -23.42 12.47 -5.71
CA GLU A 120 -22.92 13.55 -6.56
C GLU A 120 -23.14 14.89 -5.84
N GLN A 121 -22.21 15.29 -5.00
CA GLN A 121 -22.29 16.58 -4.31
C GLN A 121 -21.74 17.69 -5.21
N PRO A 122 -22.48 18.80 -5.39
CA PRO A 122 -21.99 19.97 -6.12
C PRO A 122 -20.69 20.52 -5.50
N GLY A 123 -19.70 20.79 -6.33
CA GLY A 123 -18.41 21.36 -5.88
C GLY A 123 -17.36 20.35 -5.45
N MET A 124 -17.64 19.03 -5.50
CA MET A 124 -16.60 18.03 -5.32
C MET A 124 -15.73 17.98 -6.57
N SER A 125 -14.41 18.07 -6.38
CA SER A 125 -13.44 18.01 -7.48
C SER A 125 -13.54 16.68 -8.23
N GLU A 126 -13.69 16.73 -9.55
CA GLU A 126 -13.49 15.60 -10.43
C GLU A 126 -12.03 15.54 -10.84
N ALA A 127 -11.47 14.35 -10.83
CA ALA A 127 -10.11 14.12 -11.27
C ALA A 127 -9.99 12.70 -11.86
N PRO A 128 -9.09 12.48 -12.83
CA PRO A 128 -8.85 11.13 -13.35
C PRO A 128 -8.43 10.18 -12.23
N ALA A 129 -8.91 8.95 -12.29
CA ALA A 129 -8.53 7.90 -11.36
C ALA A 129 -7.00 7.68 -11.35
N GLN A 130 -6.43 7.56 -10.17
CA GLN A 130 -5.00 7.28 -9.97
C GLN A 130 -4.81 6.07 -9.07
N SER A 131 -3.76 5.32 -9.34
CA SER A 131 -3.39 4.16 -8.51
C SER A 131 -2.70 4.54 -7.21
N MET A 132 -1.97 5.66 -7.20
CA MET A 132 -1.21 6.15 -6.05
C MET A 132 -1.25 7.69 -6.02
N MET A 133 -1.46 8.26 -4.85
CA MET A 133 -1.63 9.70 -4.62
C MET A 133 -0.94 10.10 -3.33
N SER A 134 -0.18 11.20 -3.36
CA SER A 134 0.28 11.89 -2.15
C SER A 134 -0.59 13.13 -1.94
N SER A 135 -1.16 13.27 -0.76
CA SER A 135 -2.11 14.34 -0.41
C SER A 135 -1.68 15.09 0.84
N PRO A 136 -1.91 16.42 0.91
CA PRO A 136 -1.63 17.21 2.11
C PRO A 136 -2.40 16.71 3.33
N MET A 137 -1.72 16.69 4.47
CA MET A 137 -2.27 16.37 5.78
C MET A 137 -2.95 17.61 6.36
N GLN A 138 -4.23 17.79 6.07
CA GLN A 138 -5.01 18.94 6.56
C GLN A 138 -5.36 18.81 8.05
N ALA A 139 -5.63 19.93 8.73
CA ALA A 139 -5.94 19.95 10.17
C ALA A 139 -7.07 19.01 10.61
N PRO A 140 -8.21 18.88 9.89
CA PRO A 140 -9.23 17.90 10.26
C PRO A 140 -8.75 16.45 10.18
N MET A 141 -7.90 16.12 9.20
CA MET A 141 -7.28 14.79 9.08
C MET A 141 -6.36 14.50 10.26
N GLN A 142 -5.51 15.46 10.64
CA GLN A 142 -4.61 15.36 11.79
C GLN A 142 -5.37 15.13 13.10
N ALA A 143 -6.45 15.90 13.32
CA ALA A 143 -7.28 15.74 14.49
C ALA A 143 -7.93 14.35 14.58
N THR A 144 -8.35 13.78 13.44
CA THR A 144 -8.90 12.42 13.40
C THR A 144 -7.82 11.37 13.67
N VAL A 145 -6.62 11.54 13.11
CA VAL A 145 -5.48 10.66 13.37
C VAL A 145 -5.08 10.67 14.85
N LEU A 146 -5.03 11.87 15.48
CA LEU A 146 -4.73 11.97 16.90
C LEU A 146 -5.76 11.22 17.74
N ARG A 147 -7.06 11.44 17.50
CA ARG A 147 -8.14 10.73 18.21
C ARG A 147 -8.07 9.21 18.00
N LEU A 148 -7.72 8.75 16.80
CA LEU A 148 -7.50 7.31 16.54
C LEU A 148 -6.37 6.75 17.39
N LEU A 149 -5.23 7.45 17.48
CA LEU A 149 -4.10 7.01 18.31
C LEU A 149 -4.43 7.05 19.81
N GLU A 150 -5.20 8.03 20.26
CA GLU A 150 -5.70 8.11 21.64
C GLU A 150 -6.63 6.92 21.94
N ALA A 151 -7.59 6.64 21.07
CA ALA A 151 -8.48 5.50 21.22
C ALA A 151 -7.72 4.15 21.21
N LEU A 152 -6.67 4.00 20.39
CA LEU A 152 -5.86 2.78 20.35
C LEU A 152 -5.08 2.53 21.66
N ALA A 153 -4.89 3.54 22.50
CA ALA A 153 -4.24 3.40 23.80
C ALA A 153 -5.15 2.78 24.87
N ASP A 154 -6.47 2.75 24.65
CA ASP A 154 -7.44 2.09 25.54
C ASP A 154 -8.24 1.04 24.77
N PRO A 155 -8.27 -0.24 25.21
CA PRO A 155 -8.95 -1.32 24.50
C PRO A 155 -10.47 -1.09 24.32
N LEU A 156 -11.14 -0.44 25.29
CA LEU A 156 -12.57 -0.16 25.19
C LEU A 156 -12.84 0.94 24.17
N GLU A 157 -12.07 2.04 24.23
CA GLU A 157 -12.18 3.12 23.25
C GLU A 157 -11.83 2.63 21.85
N ALA A 158 -10.80 1.81 21.70
CA ALA A 158 -10.45 1.20 20.41
C ALA A 158 -11.62 0.39 19.83
N ALA A 159 -12.28 -0.42 20.66
CA ALA A 159 -13.39 -1.26 20.21
C ALA A 159 -14.65 -0.43 19.84
N VAL A 160 -14.95 0.61 20.60
CA VAL A 160 -16.21 1.39 20.46
C VAL A 160 -16.06 2.56 19.49
N LEU A 161 -14.99 3.34 19.62
CA LEU A 161 -14.78 4.57 18.83
C LEU A 161 -13.94 4.31 17.57
N GLY A 162 -13.03 3.31 17.63
CA GLY A 162 -12.09 3.04 16.55
C GLY A 162 -12.72 2.88 15.18
N PRO A 163 -13.78 2.06 14.98
CA PRO A 163 -14.42 1.89 13.68
C PRO A 163 -14.94 3.20 13.08
N SER A 164 -15.54 4.07 13.90
CA SER A 164 -16.04 5.38 13.47
C SER A 164 -14.90 6.33 13.08
N LEU A 165 -13.78 6.30 13.81
CA LEU A 165 -12.60 7.10 13.51
C LEU A 165 -11.91 6.63 12.20
N VAL A 166 -11.83 5.33 11.97
CA VAL A 166 -11.35 4.78 10.69
C VAL A 166 -12.26 5.24 9.55
N ARG A 167 -13.57 5.17 9.73
CA ARG A 167 -14.54 5.64 8.75
C ARG A 167 -14.40 7.16 8.48
N GLU A 168 -14.15 7.96 9.52
CA GLU A 168 -13.86 9.39 9.35
C GLU A 168 -12.59 9.62 8.54
N LEU A 169 -11.51 8.85 8.76
CA LEU A 169 -10.30 8.94 7.94
C LEU A 169 -10.57 8.68 6.46
N TYR A 170 -11.35 7.65 6.14
CA TYR A 170 -11.78 7.39 4.76
C TYR A 170 -12.55 8.56 4.16
N PHE A 171 -13.51 9.11 4.92
CA PHE A 171 -14.25 10.30 4.50
C PHE A 171 -13.32 11.47 4.20
N ARG A 172 -12.32 11.73 5.07
CA ARG A 172 -11.32 12.80 4.85
C ARG A 172 -10.47 12.57 3.60
N VAL A 173 -10.09 11.33 3.32
CA VAL A 173 -9.37 10.98 2.09
C VAL A 173 -10.23 11.20 0.85
N LEU A 174 -11.49 10.76 0.88
CA LEU A 174 -12.43 10.87 -0.24
C LEU A 174 -12.87 12.32 -0.52
N THR A 175 -12.82 13.21 0.46
CA THR A 175 -13.20 14.61 0.33
C THR A 175 -12.00 15.57 0.32
N GLY A 176 -10.79 15.07 0.52
CA GLY A 176 -9.55 15.86 0.53
C GLY A 176 -9.08 16.31 -0.86
N ALA A 177 -7.89 16.89 -0.91
CA ALA A 177 -7.33 17.50 -2.12
C ALA A 177 -7.24 16.55 -3.33
N GLN A 178 -6.94 15.26 -3.11
CA GLN A 178 -6.90 14.22 -4.14
C GLN A 178 -8.15 13.31 -4.10
N GLY A 179 -9.19 13.72 -3.37
CA GLY A 179 -10.39 12.92 -3.16
C GLY A 179 -11.12 12.55 -4.45
N GLY A 180 -11.12 13.44 -5.46
CA GLY A 180 -11.71 13.17 -6.77
C GLY A 180 -11.08 11.95 -7.45
N ALA A 181 -9.75 11.91 -7.51
CA ALA A 181 -9.02 10.79 -8.11
C ALA A 181 -9.25 9.48 -7.34
N MET A 182 -9.32 9.56 -6.00
CA MET A 182 -9.60 8.39 -5.16
C MET A 182 -11.05 7.89 -5.33
N ARG A 183 -12.04 8.78 -5.37
CA ARG A 183 -13.44 8.40 -5.64
C ARG A 183 -13.60 7.74 -6.99
N GLU A 184 -13.01 8.31 -8.04
CA GLU A 184 -13.06 7.73 -9.39
C GLU A 184 -12.39 6.35 -9.43
N ALA A 185 -11.25 6.19 -8.76
CA ALA A 185 -10.56 4.91 -8.65
C ALA A 185 -11.43 3.86 -7.92
N LEU A 186 -12.04 4.22 -6.81
CA LEU A 186 -12.86 3.31 -5.99
C LEU A 186 -14.24 3.04 -6.59
N ALA A 187 -14.80 3.95 -7.37
CA ALA A 187 -16.05 3.71 -8.10
C ALA A 187 -15.94 2.55 -9.10
N MET A 188 -14.71 2.12 -9.40
CA MET A 188 -14.41 0.99 -10.31
C MET A 188 -15.13 1.10 -11.66
N ARG A 189 -15.34 2.34 -12.12
CA ARG A 189 -16.06 2.63 -13.38
C ARG A 189 -15.08 2.70 -14.54
N GLY A 190 -15.63 2.55 -15.73
CA GLY A 190 -14.90 2.73 -16.98
C GLY A 190 -13.64 1.86 -17.09
N ARG A 191 -12.64 2.40 -17.74
CA ARG A 191 -11.37 1.69 -18.05
C ARG A 191 -10.56 1.38 -16.80
N PHE A 192 -10.57 2.28 -15.82
CA PHE A 192 -9.85 2.06 -14.54
C PHE A 192 -10.44 0.86 -13.80
N GLY A 193 -11.76 0.76 -13.70
CA GLY A 193 -12.43 -0.38 -13.08
C GLY A 193 -12.19 -1.69 -13.82
N SER A 194 -12.13 -1.68 -15.15
CA SER A 194 -11.78 -2.86 -15.94
C SER A 194 -10.37 -3.36 -15.63
N ILE A 195 -9.38 -2.46 -15.59
CA ILE A 195 -8.00 -2.83 -15.19
C ILE A 195 -7.95 -3.28 -13.73
N GLY A 196 -8.68 -2.63 -12.83
CA GLY A 196 -8.77 -3.02 -11.41
C GLY A 196 -9.29 -4.46 -11.22
N ARG A 197 -10.26 -4.90 -12.03
CA ARG A 197 -10.72 -6.31 -12.04
C ARG A 197 -9.59 -7.26 -12.45
N VAL A 198 -8.91 -6.95 -13.56
CA VAL A 198 -7.77 -7.75 -14.04
C VAL A 198 -6.66 -7.83 -13.00
N LEU A 199 -6.36 -6.75 -12.28
CA LEU A 199 -5.39 -6.79 -11.19
C LEU A 199 -5.80 -7.79 -10.10
N ARG A 200 -7.09 -7.84 -9.73
CA ARG A 200 -7.57 -8.85 -8.77
C ARG A 200 -7.41 -10.28 -9.30
N THR A 201 -7.73 -10.52 -10.57
CA THR A 201 -7.51 -11.82 -11.23
C THR A 201 -6.03 -12.20 -11.19
N ILE A 202 -5.13 -11.28 -11.53
CA ILE A 202 -3.68 -11.54 -11.44
C ILE A 202 -3.27 -11.91 -10.02
N HIS A 203 -3.74 -11.19 -9.00
CA HIS A 203 -3.38 -11.49 -7.60
C HIS A 203 -3.99 -12.80 -7.08
N ALA A 204 -5.15 -13.19 -7.57
CA ALA A 204 -5.80 -14.45 -7.20
C ALA A 204 -5.18 -15.68 -7.90
N ALA A 205 -4.56 -15.49 -9.08
CA ALA A 205 -4.11 -16.59 -9.94
C ALA A 205 -2.69 -16.38 -10.51
N TYR A 206 -1.83 -15.62 -9.79
CA TYR A 206 -0.47 -15.28 -10.25
C TYR A 206 0.41 -16.50 -10.52
N ASP A 207 0.16 -17.62 -9.85
CA ASP A 207 0.90 -18.88 -9.97
C ASP A 207 0.51 -19.71 -11.20
N THR A 208 -0.60 -19.37 -11.86
CA THR A 208 -1.10 -20.05 -13.04
C THR A 208 -0.56 -19.44 -14.35
N ALA A 209 -0.80 -20.09 -15.48
CA ALA A 209 -0.49 -19.55 -16.79
C ALA A 209 -1.47 -18.41 -17.12
N LEU A 210 -1.01 -17.17 -17.05
CA LEU A 210 -1.76 -15.99 -17.42
C LEU A 210 -1.31 -15.50 -18.81
N ASP A 211 -2.28 -15.22 -19.68
CA ASP A 211 -2.06 -14.73 -21.04
C ASP A 211 -2.63 -13.31 -21.22
N VAL A 212 -1.88 -12.45 -21.91
CA VAL A 212 -2.26 -11.05 -22.15
C VAL A 212 -3.58 -10.95 -22.93
N ALA A 213 -3.83 -11.86 -23.87
CA ALA A 213 -5.07 -11.83 -24.67
C ALA A 213 -6.30 -12.12 -23.79
N GLN A 214 -6.18 -13.07 -22.85
CA GLN A 214 -7.24 -13.40 -21.89
C GLN A 214 -7.49 -12.22 -20.93
N LEU A 215 -6.42 -11.63 -20.40
CA LEU A 215 -6.53 -10.47 -19.51
C LEU A 215 -7.15 -9.25 -20.22
N ALA A 216 -6.80 -9.02 -21.48
CA ALA A 216 -7.39 -7.97 -22.30
C ALA A 216 -8.88 -8.22 -22.58
N ALA A 217 -9.24 -9.47 -22.88
CA ALA A 217 -10.65 -9.87 -23.07
C ALA A 217 -11.47 -9.67 -21.78
N GLU A 218 -10.92 -10.03 -20.60
CA GLU A 218 -11.54 -9.76 -19.30
C GLU A 218 -11.76 -8.28 -19.05
N ALA A 219 -10.81 -7.43 -19.48
CA ALA A 219 -10.96 -5.98 -19.42
C ALA A 219 -11.96 -5.41 -20.43
N GLY A 220 -12.43 -6.21 -21.40
CA GLY A 220 -13.27 -5.75 -22.52
C GLY A 220 -12.51 -4.83 -23.48
N MET A 221 -11.22 -5.08 -23.71
CA MET A 221 -10.32 -4.22 -24.49
C MET A 221 -9.56 -5.02 -25.56
N SER A 222 -9.13 -4.35 -26.63
CA SER A 222 -8.09 -4.91 -27.50
C SER A 222 -6.76 -5.04 -26.74
N ALA A 223 -5.88 -5.95 -27.13
CA ALA A 223 -4.58 -6.14 -26.47
C ALA A 223 -3.74 -4.84 -26.43
N ALA A 224 -3.76 -4.03 -27.50
CA ALA A 224 -3.04 -2.75 -27.54
C ALA A 224 -3.63 -1.74 -26.54
N THR A 225 -4.96 -1.54 -26.57
CA THR A 225 -5.65 -0.64 -25.63
C THR A 225 -5.47 -1.07 -24.19
N PHE A 226 -5.55 -2.38 -23.93
CA PHE A 226 -5.30 -2.95 -22.61
C PHE A 226 -3.88 -2.65 -22.12
N HIS A 227 -2.87 -2.88 -22.96
CA HIS A 227 -1.48 -2.64 -22.61
C HIS A 227 -1.23 -1.17 -22.22
N ASP A 228 -1.79 -0.22 -22.99
CA ASP A 228 -1.61 1.22 -22.73
C ASP A 228 -2.29 1.64 -21.41
N HIS A 229 -3.55 1.24 -21.19
CA HIS A 229 -4.27 1.58 -19.97
C HIS A 229 -3.68 0.89 -18.74
N PHE A 230 -3.27 -0.38 -18.88
CA PHE A 230 -2.62 -1.11 -17.80
C PHE A 230 -1.31 -0.43 -17.38
N ARG A 231 -0.49 -0.03 -18.37
CA ARG A 231 0.76 0.67 -18.12
C ARG A 231 0.53 2.07 -17.52
N ALA A 232 -0.45 2.80 -17.99
CA ALA A 232 -0.81 4.11 -17.43
C ALA A 232 -1.21 4.00 -15.94
N MET A 233 -1.92 2.92 -15.57
CA MET A 233 -2.39 2.69 -14.21
C MET A 233 -1.31 2.13 -13.28
N THR A 234 -0.47 1.19 -13.76
CA THR A 234 0.46 0.41 -12.91
C THR A 234 1.93 0.81 -13.09
N GLY A 235 2.23 1.68 -14.05
CA GLY A 235 3.60 2.07 -14.40
C GLY A 235 4.38 1.00 -15.16
N THR A 236 3.80 -0.19 -15.43
CA THR A 236 4.50 -1.33 -16.04
C THR A 236 3.61 -2.11 -17.01
N SER A 237 4.19 -2.97 -17.85
CA SER A 237 3.39 -3.82 -18.74
C SER A 237 2.72 -4.98 -17.99
N PRO A 238 1.61 -5.55 -18.53
CA PRO A 238 0.88 -6.63 -17.87
C PRO A 238 1.76 -7.82 -17.46
N MET A 239 2.59 -8.34 -18.36
CA MET A 239 3.44 -9.49 -18.05
C MET A 239 4.60 -9.15 -17.10
N GLN A 240 5.11 -7.91 -17.11
CA GLN A 240 6.09 -7.49 -16.11
C GLN A 240 5.44 -7.34 -14.73
N TYR A 241 4.19 -6.90 -14.68
CA TYR A 241 3.40 -6.87 -13.45
C TYR A 241 3.21 -8.29 -12.87
N VAL A 242 2.75 -9.26 -13.68
CA VAL A 242 2.61 -10.66 -13.27
C VAL A 242 3.93 -11.21 -12.73
N LYS A 243 5.04 -10.99 -13.44
CA LYS A 243 6.38 -11.41 -12.99
C LYS A 243 6.77 -10.75 -11.67
N SER A 244 6.56 -9.45 -11.53
CA SER A 244 6.82 -8.73 -10.28
C SER A 244 6.01 -9.29 -9.12
N THR A 245 4.72 -9.54 -9.32
CA THR A 245 3.84 -10.18 -8.32
C THR A 245 4.38 -11.54 -7.89
N ARG A 246 4.73 -12.41 -8.84
CA ARG A 246 5.33 -13.73 -8.56
C ARG A 246 6.61 -13.61 -7.73
N LEU A 247 7.51 -12.70 -8.08
CA LEU A 247 8.77 -12.52 -7.38
C LEU A 247 8.58 -11.97 -5.97
N HIS A 248 7.64 -11.04 -5.78
CA HIS A 248 7.28 -10.56 -4.45
C HIS A 248 6.64 -11.67 -3.60
N GLN A 249 5.74 -12.48 -4.17
CA GLN A 249 5.16 -13.64 -3.50
C GLN A 249 6.23 -14.66 -3.10
N ALA A 250 7.12 -15.03 -4.02
CA ALA A 250 8.21 -15.95 -3.71
C ALA A 250 9.08 -15.44 -2.56
N ARG A 251 9.41 -14.13 -2.56
CA ARG A 251 10.13 -13.49 -1.46
C ARG A 251 9.41 -13.65 -0.13
N LEU A 252 8.09 -13.46 -0.09
CA LEU A 252 7.29 -13.64 1.13
C LEU A 252 7.21 -15.11 1.57
N LEU A 253 7.06 -16.07 0.65
CA LEU A 253 7.08 -17.50 0.96
C LEU A 253 8.40 -17.91 1.61
N MET A 254 9.53 -17.45 1.05
CA MET A 254 10.86 -17.69 1.64
C MET A 254 11.03 -17.04 3.01
N LEU A 255 10.49 -15.84 3.21
CA LEU A 255 10.62 -15.12 4.47
C LEU A 255 9.73 -15.68 5.58
N ARG A 256 8.45 -15.93 5.29
CA ARG A 256 7.43 -16.31 6.27
C ARG A 256 7.38 -17.81 6.52
N GLN A 257 7.55 -18.61 5.47
CA GLN A 257 7.43 -20.07 5.53
C GLN A 257 8.78 -20.79 5.48
N GLY A 258 9.89 -20.05 5.29
CA GLY A 258 11.23 -20.64 5.20
C GLY A 258 11.47 -21.49 3.95
N MET A 259 10.64 -21.32 2.91
CA MET A 259 10.79 -22.08 1.67
C MET A 259 12.16 -21.85 1.03
N THR A 260 12.69 -22.87 0.39
CA THR A 260 13.89 -22.71 -0.47
C THR A 260 13.56 -21.88 -1.70
N ALA A 261 14.56 -21.28 -2.33
CA ALA A 261 14.36 -20.51 -3.57
C ALA A 261 13.77 -21.37 -4.69
N GLU A 262 14.16 -22.63 -4.78
CA GLU A 262 13.63 -23.59 -5.75
C GLU A 262 12.16 -23.89 -5.48
N ALA A 263 11.79 -24.26 -4.24
CA ALA A 263 10.40 -24.51 -3.87
C ALA A 263 9.52 -23.29 -4.07
N ALA A 264 9.99 -22.10 -3.67
CA ALA A 264 9.27 -20.86 -3.87
C ALA A 264 9.08 -20.52 -5.36
N SER A 265 10.10 -20.79 -6.21
CA SER A 265 10.00 -20.56 -7.65
C SER A 265 8.88 -21.38 -8.30
N LEU A 266 8.78 -22.65 -7.93
CA LEU A 266 7.71 -23.56 -8.43
C LEU A 266 6.34 -23.11 -7.88
N ALA A 267 6.26 -22.78 -6.60
CA ALA A 267 5.03 -22.35 -5.94
C ALA A 267 4.40 -21.08 -6.55
N VAL A 268 5.23 -20.23 -7.18
CA VAL A 268 4.74 -19.01 -7.84
C VAL A 268 4.64 -19.13 -9.37
N GLY A 269 4.70 -20.35 -9.90
CA GLY A 269 4.45 -20.63 -11.32
C GLY A 269 5.65 -20.41 -12.26
N TYR A 270 6.90 -20.49 -11.76
CA TYR A 270 8.07 -20.56 -12.62
C TYR A 270 8.37 -22.01 -13.00
N ALA A 271 8.46 -22.28 -14.29
CA ALA A 271 8.86 -23.61 -14.79
C ALA A 271 10.39 -23.84 -14.68
N SER A 272 11.20 -22.77 -14.58
CA SER A 272 12.66 -22.84 -14.52
C SER A 272 13.21 -22.05 -13.33
N PRO A 273 13.80 -22.75 -12.32
CA PRO A 273 14.49 -22.08 -11.21
C PRO A 273 15.63 -21.18 -11.66
N SER A 274 16.30 -21.50 -12.77
CA SER A 274 17.35 -20.65 -13.34
C SER A 274 16.83 -19.34 -13.90
N GLN A 275 15.66 -19.37 -14.56
CA GLN A 275 14.97 -18.15 -15.00
C GLN A 275 14.51 -17.33 -13.80
N PHE A 276 13.90 -17.95 -12.81
CA PHE A 276 13.50 -17.31 -11.56
C PHE A 276 14.66 -16.58 -10.90
N ASN A 277 15.79 -17.24 -10.69
CA ASN A 277 16.96 -16.64 -10.04
C ASN A 277 17.49 -15.40 -10.78
N ARG A 278 17.51 -15.44 -12.13
CA ARG A 278 17.92 -14.27 -12.93
C ARG A 278 16.93 -13.10 -12.80
N GLU A 279 15.64 -13.37 -12.90
CA GLU A 279 14.60 -12.35 -12.80
C GLU A 279 14.52 -11.79 -11.39
N PHE A 280 14.64 -12.64 -10.36
CA PHE A 280 14.69 -12.26 -8.96
C PHE A 280 15.86 -11.31 -8.67
N LYS A 281 17.08 -11.69 -9.09
CA LYS A 281 18.26 -10.83 -8.94
C LYS A 281 18.12 -9.51 -9.70
N ARG A 282 17.46 -9.52 -10.86
CA ARG A 282 17.22 -8.29 -11.63
C ARG A 282 16.26 -7.35 -10.89
N LEU A 283 15.22 -7.87 -10.23
CA LEU A 283 14.24 -7.05 -9.51
C LEU A 283 14.80 -6.55 -8.17
N PHE A 284 15.39 -7.43 -7.37
CA PHE A 284 15.81 -7.11 -6.00
C PHE A 284 17.30 -6.77 -5.86
N ALA A 285 18.05 -6.78 -6.95
CA ALA A 285 19.51 -6.59 -7.01
C ALA A 285 20.35 -7.68 -6.29
N LEU A 286 19.72 -8.58 -5.55
CA LEU A 286 20.35 -9.65 -4.76
C LEU A 286 19.78 -11.02 -5.15
N PRO A 287 20.58 -12.10 -5.04
CA PRO A 287 20.05 -13.46 -5.14
C PRO A 287 19.02 -13.74 -4.03
N PRO A 288 18.10 -14.72 -4.22
CA PRO A 288 17.01 -14.99 -3.29
C PRO A 288 17.42 -15.12 -1.83
N ALA A 289 18.41 -15.98 -1.52
CA ALA A 289 18.86 -16.21 -0.15
C ALA A 289 19.48 -14.95 0.49
N ALA A 290 20.24 -14.17 -0.29
CA ALA A 290 20.85 -12.93 0.18
C ALA A 290 19.78 -11.85 0.46
N GLU A 291 18.77 -11.75 -0.40
CA GLU A 291 17.65 -10.82 -0.20
C GLU A 291 16.83 -11.18 1.05
N VAL A 292 16.52 -12.46 1.25
CA VAL A 292 15.84 -12.96 2.45
C VAL A 292 16.65 -12.63 3.71
N ALA A 293 17.97 -12.86 3.69
CA ALA A 293 18.85 -12.54 4.81
C ALA A 293 18.90 -11.02 5.06
N ARG A 294 18.95 -10.19 4.00
CA ARG A 294 18.88 -8.73 4.10
C ARG A 294 17.56 -8.29 4.73
N MET A 295 16.43 -8.81 4.25
CA MET A 295 15.12 -8.43 4.76
C MET A 295 14.92 -8.82 6.22
N ARG A 296 15.34 -10.00 6.63
CA ARG A 296 15.28 -10.41 8.05
C ARG A 296 16.05 -9.47 8.98
N ARG A 297 17.11 -8.82 8.48
CA ARG A 297 17.90 -7.86 9.26
C ARG A 297 17.35 -6.44 9.21
N SER A 298 16.66 -6.06 8.15
CA SER A 298 16.34 -4.66 7.85
C SER A 298 14.83 -4.37 7.77
N PHE A 299 13.99 -5.40 7.79
CA PHE A 299 12.58 -5.24 7.48
C PHE A 299 11.72 -6.03 8.45
N ALA A 300 10.79 -5.35 9.08
CA ALA A 300 9.68 -6.03 9.72
C ALA A 300 8.61 -6.31 8.67
N LEU A 301 8.30 -7.56 8.46
CA LEU A 301 7.23 -7.96 7.57
C LEU A 301 5.89 -7.81 8.28
N PRO A 302 4.88 -7.21 7.62
CA PRO A 302 3.55 -7.25 8.18
C PRO A 302 3.10 -8.71 8.28
N PRO A 303 2.39 -9.08 9.36
CA PRO A 303 1.72 -10.36 9.41
C PRO A 303 0.73 -10.45 8.23
N SER A 304 0.66 -11.62 7.61
CA SER A 304 -0.34 -11.87 6.56
C SER A 304 -1.70 -11.97 7.23
N PRO A 305 -2.70 -11.16 6.89
CA PRO A 305 -4.08 -11.48 7.23
C PRO A 305 -4.44 -12.82 6.59
N ALA A 306 -5.23 -13.66 7.28
CA ALA A 306 -5.66 -14.95 6.74
C ALA A 306 -6.40 -14.84 5.41
N ASP A 307 -7.03 -13.67 5.15
CA ASP A 307 -7.87 -13.39 3.99
C ASP A 307 -7.27 -12.35 3.02
N ALA A 308 -5.96 -12.09 3.07
CA ALA A 308 -5.34 -11.11 2.19
C ALA A 308 -5.35 -11.59 0.74
N VAL A 309 -6.16 -10.95 -0.09
CA VAL A 309 -6.19 -11.14 -1.56
C VAL A 309 -4.90 -10.62 -2.19
N TYR A 310 -4.24 -9.68 -1.56
CA TYR A 310 -3.05 -9.01 -2.06
C TYR A 310 -1.80 -9.31 -1.24
N VAL A 311 -0.65 -9.21 -1.89
CA VAL A 311 0.66 -9.40 -1.27
C VAL A 311 1.21 -8.07 -0.83
N SER A 312 1.31 -7.87 0.46
CA SER A 312 2.00 -6.71 1.01
C SER A 312 3.47 -7.04 1.28
N SER A 313 4.35 -6.24 0.73
CA SER A 313 5.81 -6.37 0.89
C SER A 313 6.46 -5.09 1.42
N HIS A 314 5.67 -4.24 2.07
CA HIS A 314 6.16 -2.99 2.67
C HIS A 314 6.46 -3.12 4.16
#